data_f5224466d63162a8e6fa3725402bec7a
#
_entry.id   f5224466d63162a8e6fa3725402bec7a
#
_cell.length_a   1.000
_cell.length_b   1.000
_cell.length_c   1.000
_cell.angle_alpha   90.00
_cell.angle_beta   90.00
_cell.angle_gamma   90.00
#
_symmetry.space_group_name_H-M   'P 1'
#
loop_
_entity.id
_entity.type
_entity.pdbx_description
1 polymer ?
#
loop_
_entity_poly.entity_id
_entity_poly.type
_entity_poly.pdbx_seq_one_letter_code
_entity_poly.pdbx_strand_id
1 'polypeptide(L)'
;ASDVYKRQVTVERIKHVREHLVQDMEHRTNLKELALEHNLSLTQLKDGFRQIYGESPYAYLRSYKMHRAAQLLRQSDKKISEIALKMGYQNPSKFSEAFHAVIGCRPSAYRKEKK
;
A
#
# COMPACT_ATOMS: atom_id res chain seq x y z
N ALA A 1 -13.67 -13.41 28.18
CA ALA A 1 -12.83 -14.38 27.47
C ALA A 1 -13.15 -14.43 25.98
N SER A 2 -14.44 -14.54 25.63
CA SER A 2 -14.85 -14.61 24.22
C SER A 2 -14.54 -13.32 23.45
N ASP A 3 -14.65 -12.15 24.10
CA ASP A 3 -14.35 -10.87 23.46
C ASP A 3 -12.85 -10.69 23.19
N VAL A 4 -12.03 -11.14 24.14
CA VAL A 4 -10.57 -11.13 23.98
C VAL A 4 -10.17 -12.05 22.82
N TYR A 5 -10.77 -13.24 22.76
CA TYR A 5 -10.51 -14.20 21.69
C TYR A 5 -10.91 -13.65 20.32
N LYS A 6 -12.14 -13.09 20.22
CA LYS A 6 -12.64 -12.50 18.97
C LYS A 6 -11.76 -11.36 18.48
N ARG A 7 -11.30 -10.49 19.39
CA ARG A 7 -10.43 -9.38 19.10
C ARG A 7 -9.09 -9.88 18.56
N GLN A 8 -8.54 -10.92 19.19
CA GLN A 8 -7.29 -11.53 18.79
C GLN A 8 -7.36 -12.16 17.40
N VAL A 9 -8.46 -12.85 17.10
CA VAL A 9 -8.71 -13.45 15.79
C VAL A 9 -8.80 -12.35 14.73
N THR A 10 -9.52 -11.27 15.02
CA THR A 10 -9.65 -10.14 14.10
C THR A 10 -8.30 -9.50 13.82
N VAL A 11 -7.47 -9.29 14.82
CA VAL A 11 -6.13 -8.74 14.67
C VAL A 11 -5.29 -9.62 13.73
N GLU A 12 -5.32 -10.94 13.94
CA GLU A 12 -4.56 -11.88 13.10
C GLU A 12 -5.04 -11.83 11.64
N ARG A 13 -6.35 -11.75 11.42
CA ARG A 13 -6.91 -11.65 10.07
C ARG A 13 -6.48 -10.37 9.38
N ILE A 14 -6.46 -9.26 10.11
CA ILE A 14 -6.03 -7.97 9.56
C ILE A 14 -4.54 -7.98 9.21
N LYS A 15 -3.72 -8.63 10.01
CA LYS A 15 -2.30 -8.80 9.70
C LYS A 15 -2.10 -9.59 8.40
N HIS A 16 -2.91 -10.63 8.18
CA HIS A 16 -2.87 -11.39 6.93
C HIS A 16 -3.34 -10.55 5.73
N VAL A 17 -4.33 -9.68 5.93
CA VAL A 17 -4.76 -8.74 4.90
C VAL A 17 -3.61 -7.82 4.50
N ARG A 18 -2.87 -7.30 5.47
CA ARG A 18 -1.73 -6.42 5.19
C ARG A 18 -0.67 -7.15 4.37
N GLU A 19 -0.36 -8.39 4.71
CA GLU A 19 0.59 -9.21 3.94
C GLU A 19 0.13 -9.38 2.50
N HIS A 20 -1.16 -9.68 2.31
CA HIS A 20 -1.75 -9.85 0.98
C HIS A 20 -1.69 -8.55 0.17
N LEU A 21 -2.01 -7.42 0.82
CA LEU A 21 -1.99 -6.10 0.18
C LEU A 21 -0.64 -5.75 -0.43
N VAL A 22 0.45 -6.03 0.29
CA VAL A 22 1.79 -5.61 -0.15
C VAL A 22 2.45 -6.60 -1.10
N GLN A 23 1.90 -7.79 -1.27
CA GLN A 23 2.45 -8.80 -2.19
C GLN A 23 2.21 -8.46 -3.65
N ASP A 24 1.05 -7.90 -3.97
CA ASP A 24 0.69 -7.57 -5.35
C ASP A 24 0.43 -6.08 -5.50
N MET A 25 1.47 -5.36 -5.88
CA MET A 25 1.41 -3.91 -6.04
C MET A 25 1.02 -3.47 -7.45
N GLU A 26 1.04 -4.39 -8.42
CA GLU A 26 0.68 -4.09 -9.81
C GLU A 26 -0.82 -4.01 -10.04
N HIS A 27 -1.58 -4.88 -9.37
CA HIS A 27 -3.01 -4.98 -9.61
C HIS A 27 -3.81 -4.11 -8.64
N ARG A 28 -4.95 -3.67 -9.12
CA ARG A 28 -5.86 -2.87 -8.30
C ARG A 28 -6.46 -3.73 -7.19
N THR A 29 -6.40 -3.24 -5.98
CA THR A 29 -6.95 -3.93 -4.81
C THR A 29 -8.44 -3.66 -4.66
N ASN A 30 -9.22 -4.71 -4.46
CA ASN A 30 -10.62 -4.63 -4.10
C ASN A 30 -10.76 -5.00 -2.62
N LEU A 31 -10.99 -4.00 -1.77
CA LEU A 31 -11.04 -4.21 -0.31
C LEU A 31 -12.22 -5.08 0.11
N LYS A 32 -13.34 -5.00 -0.61
CA LYS A 32 -14.53 -5.80 -0.31
C LYS A 32 -14.24 -7.29 -0.50
N GLU A 33 -13.62 -7.64 -1.62
CA GLU A 33 -13.22 -9.02 -1.90
C GLU A 33 -12.17 -9.50 -0.89
N LEU A 34 -11.20 -8.65 -0.59
CA LEU A 34 -10.14 -8.97 0.35
C LEU A 34 -10.69 -9.23 1.75
N ALA A 35 -11.65 -8.44 2.19
CA ALA A 35 -12.32 -8.65 3.47
C ALA A 35 -13.00 -10.03 3.50
N LEU A 36 -13.74 -10.36 2.43
CA LEU A 36 -14.42 -11.67 2.32
C LEU A 36 -13.42 -12.82 2.39
N GLU A 37 -12.31 -12.73 1.69
CA GLU A 37 -11.27 -13.76 1.68
C GLU A 37 -10.70 -14.03 3.08
N HIS A 38 -10.68 -13.00 3.91
CA HIS A 38 -10.13 -13.09 5.27
C HIS A 38 -11.20 -13.15 6.35
N ASN A 39 -12.46 -13.43 5.97
CA ASN A 39 -13.59 -13.60 6.91
C ASN A 39 -13.82 -12.34 7.76
N LEU A 40 -13.73 -11.18 7.13
CA LEU A 40 -13.99 -9.88 7.76
C LEU A 40 -15.10 -9.16 7.02
N SER A 41 -15.88 -8.36 7.74
CA SER A 41 -16.72 -7.37 7.07
C SER A 41 -15.83 -6.21 6.60
N LEU A 42 -16.30 -5.44 5.63
CA LEU A 42 -15.54 -4.28 5.16
C LEU A 42 -15.31 -3.27 6.29
N THR A 43 -16.28 -3.07 7.15
CA THR A 43 -16.17 -2.18 8.32
C THR A 43 -15.09 -2.67 9.29
N GLN A 44 -15.10 -3.97 9.60
CA GLN A 44 -14.07 -4.56 10.46
C GLN A 44 -12.69 -4.39 9.88
N LEU A 45 -12.55 -4.58 8.56
CA LEU A 45 -11.27 -4.41 7.88
C LEU A 45 -10.79 -2.97 7.98
N LYS A 46 -11.62 -2.00 7.60
CA LYS A 46 -11.23 -0.60 7.59
C LYS A 46 -10.92 -0.07 8.98
N ASP A 47 -11.79 -0.32 9.94
CA ASP A 47 -11.63 0.18 11.31
C ASP A 47 -10.45 -0.50 12.01
N GLY A 48 -10.38 -1.81 11.90
CA GLY A 48 -9.31 -2.57 12.51
C GLY A 48 -7.94 -2.25 11.92
N PHE A 49 -7.88 -2.08 10.61
CA PHE A 49 -6.64 -1.72 9.94
C PHE A 49 -6.12 -0.37 10.44
N ARG A 50 -7.01 0.61 10.55
CA ARG A 50 -6.66 1.93 11.09
C ARG A 50 -6.19 1.87 12.54
N GLN A 51 -6.85 1.04 13.36
CA GLN A 51 -6.47 0.87 14.76
C GLN A 51 -5.08 0.24 14.91
N ILE A 52 -4.75 -0.72 14.05
CA ILE A 52 -3.48 -1.44 14.13
C ILE A 52 -2.34 -0.66 13.47
N TYR A 53 -2.57 -0.10 12.28
CA TYR A 53 -1.53 0.51 11.47
C TYR A 53 -1.59 2.04 11.40
N GLY A 54 -2.62 2.65 12.01
CA GLY A 54 -2.72 4.11 12.09
C GLY A 54 -3.30 4.79 10.88
N GLU A 55 -3.58 4.07 9.81
CA GLU A 55 -4.14 4.64 8.58
C GLU A 55 -5.01 3.62 7.84
N SER A 56 -5.78 4.10 6.87
CA SER A 56 -6.66 3.23 6.08
C SER A 56 -5.82 2.25 5.23
N PRO A 57 -6.41 1.13 4.78
CA PRO A 57 -5.71 0.19 3.90
C PRO A 57 -5.17 0.85 2.63
N TYR A 58 -5.95 1.72 2.00
CA TYR A 58 -5.50 2.40 0.77
C TYR A 58 -4.37 3.38 1.04
N ALA A 59 -4.43 4.14 2.12
CA ALA A 59 -3.35 5.06 2.49
C ALA A 59 -2.07 4.31 2.82
N TYR A 60 -2.20 3.22 3.54
CA TYR A 60 -1.07 2.35 3.88
C TYR A 60 -0.41 1.80 2.61
N LEU A 61 -1.24 1.24 1.71
CA LEU A 61 -0.72 0.66 0.47
C LEU A 61 -0.06 1.71 -0.41
N ARG A 62 -0.65 2.89 -0.52
CA ARG A 62 -0.06 4.00 -1.30
C ARG A 62 1.31 4.38 -0.75
N SER A 63 1.41 4.53 0.56
CA SER A 63 2.68 4.86 1.21
C SER A 63 3.72 3.77 0.97
N TYR A 64 3.32 2.52 1.13
CA TYR A 64 4.21 1.37 0.89
C TYR A 64 4.72 1.36 -0.55
N LYS A 65 3.83 1.56 -1.52
CA LYS A 65 4.19 1.60 -2.95
C LYS A 65 5.18 2.73 -3.25
N MET A 66 4.95 3.90 -2.68
CA MET A 66 5.81 5.06 -2.96
C MET A 66 7.19 4.90 -2.34
N HIS A 67 7.29 4.31 -1.15
CA HIS A 67 8.59 3.99 -0.56
C HIS A 67 9.33 2.91 -1.36
N ARG A 68 8.59 1.92 -1.88
CA ARG A 68 9.19 0.91 -2.77
C ARG A 68 9.66 1.54 -4.08
N ALA A 69 8.87 2.45 -4.65
CA ALA A 69 9.24 3.19 -5.85
C ALA A 69 10.51 4.02 -5.60
N ALA A 70 10.59 4.69 -4.47
CA ALA A 70 11.78 5.46 -4.10
C ALA A 70 13.03 4.57 -4.06
N GLN A 71 12.90 3.38 -3.50
CA GLN A 71 13.98 2.42 -3.45
C GLN A 71 14.45 2.03 -4.87
N LEU A 72 13.50 1.75 -5.77
CA LEU A 72 13.80 1.41 -7.15
C LEU A 72 14.46 2.57 -7.91
N LEU A 73 14.03 3.81 -7.62
CA LEU A 73 14.65 4.99 -8.22
C LEU A 73 16.11 5.15 -7.82
N ARG A 74 16.45 4.80 -6.58
CA ARG A 74 17.84 4.87 -6.09
C ARG A 74 18.70 3.72 -6.59
N GLN A 75 18.14 2.51 -6.63
CA GLN A 75 18.90 1.27 -6.79
C GLN A 75 18.92 0.72 -8.22
N SER A 76 18.17 1.32 -9.13
CA SER A 76 18.10 0.82 -10.50
C SER A 76 18.08 1.96 -11.50
N ASP A 77 18.28 1.59 -12.79
CA ASP A 77 18.18 2.53 -13.91
C ASP A 77 16.85 2.39 -14.65
N LYS A 78 15.88 1.71 -14.04
CA LYS A 78 14.55 1.54 -14.63
C LYS A 78 13.92 2.90 -14.90
N LYS A 79 13.22 3.00 -16.01
CA LYS A 79 12.49 4.24 -16.36
C LYS A 79 11.42 4.51 -15.32
N ILE A 80 11.16 5.78 -15.06
CA ILE A 80 10.11 6.19 -14.12
C ILE A 80 8.76 5.59 -14.55
N SER A 81 8.49 5.57 -15.87
CA SER A 81 7.27 4.95 -16.40
C SER A 81 7.17 3.46 -16.08
N GLU A 82 8.27 2.74 -16.11
CA GLU A 82 8.30 1.32 -15.76
C GLU A 82 8.02 1.12 -14.28
N ILE A 83 8.60 1.97 -13.42
CA ILE A 83 8.38 1.92 -11.99
C ILE A 83 6.91 2.23 -11.66
N ALA A 84 6.33 3.23 -12.33
CA ALA A 84 4.92 3.57 -12.16
C ALA A 84 4.01 2.39 -12.46
N LEU A 85 4.27 1.69 -13.57
CA LEU A 85 3.51 0.49 -13.94
C LEU A 85 3.64 -0.62 -12.91
N LYS A 86 4.83 -0.85 -12.39
CA LYS A 86 5.06 -1.86 -11.34
C LYS A 86 4.28 -1.55 -10.06
N MET A 87 4.05 -0.27 -9.80
CA MET A 87 3.27 0.17 -8.64
C MET A 87 1.77 0.23 -8.94
N GLY A 88 1.35 -0.23 -10.12
CA GLY A 88 -0.06 -0.29 -10.50
C GLY A 88 -0.63 1.01 -11.06
N TYR A 89 0.21 1.95 -11.45
CA TYR A 89 -0.22 3.23 -12.00
C TYR A 89 -0.09 3.22 -13.51
N GLN A 90 -1.22 3.28 -14.21
CA GLN A 90 -1.23 3.39 -15.67
C GLN A 90 -1.04 4.83 -16.14
N ASN A 91 -1.37 5.79 -15.29
CA ASN A 91 -1.21 7.21 -15.58
C ASN A 91 0.04 7.75 -14.87
N PRO A 92 1.09 8.14 -15.62
CA PRO A 92 2.33 8.63 -15.01
C PRO A 92 2.14 9.88 -14.15
N SER A 93 1.19 10.75 -14.51
CA SER A 93 0.90 11.95 -13.72
C SER A 93 0.33 11.59 -12.35
N LYS A 94 -0.55 10.60 -12.30
CA LYS A 94 -1.11 10.11 -11.03
C LYS A 94 -0.04 9.51 -10.14
N PHE A 95 0.88 8.75 -10.73
CA PHE A 95 2.02 8.22 -9.99
C PHE A 95 2.88 9.36 -9.43
N SER A 96 3.23 10.33 -10.26
CA SER A 96 4.05 11.47 -9.85
C SER A 96 3.41 12.27 -8.72
N GLU A 97 2.09 12.49 -8.78
CA GLU A 97 1.34 13.17 -7.72
C GLU A 97 1.39 12.38 -6.41
N ALA A 98 1.14 11.07 -6.48
CA ALA A 98 1.18 10.21 -5.30
C ALA A 98 2.59 10.17 -4.71
N PHE A 99 3.59 10.07 -5.54
CA PHE A 99 5.00 10.06 -5.11
C PHE A 99 5.34 11.36 -4.39
N HIS A 100 4.96 12.50 -4.98
CA HIS A 100 5.19 13.81 -4.38
C HIS A 100 4.50 13.94 -3.02
N ALA A 101 3.26 13.47 -2.92
CA ALA A 101 2.50 13.53 -1.68
C ALA A 101 3.14 12.73 -0.55
N VAL A 102 3.72 11.57 -0.85
CA VAL A 102 4.29 10.67 0.16
C VAL A 102 5.76 10.98 0.44
N ILE A 103 6.55 11.20 -0.61
CA ILE A 103 8.02 11.32 -0.49
C ILE A 103 8.46 12.79 -0.35
N GLY A 104 7.67 13.74 -0.86
CA GLY A 104 7.97 15.16 -0.71
C GLY A 104 8.55 15.83 -1.95
N CYS A 105 8.88 15.06 -2.99
CA CYS A 105 9.37 15.61 -4.25
C CYS A 105 8.95 14.69 -5.40
N ARG A 106 9.11 15.16 -6.63
CA ARG A 106 8.74 14.39 -7.82
C ARG A 106 9.78 13.29 -8.08
N PRO A 107 9.38 12.20 -8.75
CA PRO A 107 10.29 11.06 -8.98
C PRO A 107 11.60 11.44 -9.69
N SER A 108 11.55 12.28 -10.71
CA SER A 108 12.74 12.69 -11.43
C SER A 108 13.69 13.50 -10.56
N ALA A 109 13.16 14.41 -9.75
CA ALA A 109 13.97 15.20 -8.81
C ALA A 109 14.59 14.30 -7.74
N TYR A 110 13.83 13.36 -7.24
CA TYR A 110 14.31 12.41 -6.22
C TYR A 110 15.48 11.57 -6.77
N ARG A 111 15.35 11.04 -7.98
CA ARG A 111 16.41 10.23 -8.61
C ARG A 111 17.67 11.06 -8.80
N LYS A 112 17.53 12.29 -9.26
CA LYS A 112 18.65 13.18 -9.52
C LYS A 112 19.45 13.49 -8.25
N GLU A 113 18.76 13.69 -7.13
CA GLU A 113 19.40 14.00 -5.86
C GLU A 113 20.01 12.78 -5.15
N LYS A 114 19.33 11.64 -5.23
CA LYS A 114 19.68 10.46 -4.42
C LYS A 114 20.54 9.43 -5.16
N LYS A 115 20.68 9.56 -6.48
CA LYS A 115 21.48 8.65 -7.29
C LYS A 115 22.85 9.23 -7.73
#